data_e342e08b1e019792f6d298c45e20404e
#
_entry.id   e342e08b1e019792f6d298c45e20404e
#
_cell.length_a   1.000
_cell.length_b   1.000
_cell.length_c   1.000
_cell.angle_alpha   90.00
_cell.angle_beta   90.00
_cell.angle_gamma   90.00
#
_symmetry.space_group_name_H-M   'P 1'
#
loop_
_entity.id
_entity.type
_entity.pdbx_description
1 polymer ?
#
loop_
_entity_poly.entity_id
_entity_poly.type
_entity_poly.pdbx_seq_one_letter_code
_entity_poly.pdbx_strand_id
1 'polypeptide(L)'
;MGAVIRNGGPWQDTEGKRMHAQFPHILYHEGKYYLYGSNKEFSNGTTGIWHWGIRMYESSDLCSWKDLGLIIAPDEKDKDSLLYPGRTVDAPCIIYNVKTQKWVCWMIDMSQMKAFTLVSDSLFGPYVVSSDLFFPCDLPIGDFDLMQTEDGKGYIYFNCPHTKIVCAELTEDFTGVTGRYTTTLHHPESVPFSREAPAHFCREGKHYLITSGTTAYFPNPSEVAVSQSPMGDFQVLGDPHAGDPSKTSFHSQVRSVFKHPHKKDLYIALADRWLPQYMHLPYEVYKEWFRIWFHDRKEELLDRVKREGEEYQVKQFSEEQDVSLAEYVVLPIVFDGDRVTIAWRDAWSPNEFDDE
;
A
#
# COMPACT_ATOMS: atom_id res chain seq x y z
N MET A 1 16.01 -23.16 -15.56
CA MET A 1 14.65 -22.79 -15.09
C MET A 1 14.53 -21.30 -15.30
N GLY A 2 13.42 -20.82 -15.89
CA GLY A 2 13.21 -19.38 -16.05
C GLY A 2 13.08 -18.67 -14.69
N ALA A 3 13.34 -17.37 -14.69
CA ALA A 3 13.13 -16.52 -13.50
C ALA A 3 11.65 -16.54 -13.09
N VAL A 4 11.36 -16.66 -11.79
CA VAL A 4 10.01 -16.75 -11.23
C VAL A 4 9.87 -15.85 -10.01
N ILE A 5 8.71 -15.22 -9.89
CA ILE A 5 8.25 -14.54 -8.68
C ILE A 5 7.79 -15.61 -7.69
N ARG A 6 8.25 -15.54 -6.44
CA ARG A 6 7.90 -16.49 -5.38
C ARG A 6 7.18 -15.80 -4.25
N ASN A 7 6.08 -16.41 -3.81
CA ASN A 7 5.34 -16.01 -2.63
C ASN A 7 5.57 -16.99 -1.46
N GLY A 8 5.25 -16.56 -0.23
CA GLY A 8 5.31 -17.43 0.94
C GLY A 8 6.65 -17.42 1.68
N GLY A 9 7.38 -16.33 1.60
CA GLY A 9 8.62 -16.12 2.37
C GLY A 9 9.26 -14.77 2.09
N PRO A 10 10.30 -14.41 2.83
CA PRO A 10 11.00 -13.14 2.66
C PRO A 10 11.71 -13.10 1.30
N TRP A 11 11.57 -11.98 0.61
CA TRP A 11 12.33 -11.72 -0.59
C TRP A 11 13.77 -11.31 -0.25
N GLN A 12 14.69 -11.72 -1.11
CA GLN A 12 16.10 -11.38 -1.02
C GLN A 12 16.56 -10.70 -2.30
N ASP A 13 17.48 -9.75 -2.14
CA ASP A 13 18.15 -9.11 -3.26
C ASP A 13 19.21 -10.04 -3.90
N THR A 14 19.88 -9.56 -4.94
CA THR A 14 20.92 -10.32 -5.65
C THR A 14 22.15 -10.61 -4.80
N GLU A 15 22.30 -9.99 -3.62
CA GLU A 15 23.36 -10.26 -2.65
C GLU A 15 22.91 -11.20 -1.53
N GLY A 16 21.62 -11.65 -1.54
CA GLY A 16 21.03 -12.53 -0.53
C GLY A 16 20.58 -11.81 0.73
N LYS A 17 20.50 -10.48 0.72
CA LYS A 17 19.98 -9.68 1.84
C LYS A 17 18.46 -9.58 1.75
N ARG A 18 17.78 -9.57 2.91
CA ARG A 18 16.33 -9.35 2.95
C ARG A 18 15.97 -8.00 2.37
N MET A 19 14.93 -7.98 1.54
CA MET A 19 14.41 -6.75 0.95
C MET A 19 13.46 -6.05 1.92
N HIS A 20 13.57 -4.70 1.99
CA HIS A 20 12.74 -3.84 2.81
C HIS A 20 12.25 -2.64 1.99
N ALA A 21 11.06 -2.78 1.41
CA ALA A 21 10.35 -1.74 0.65
C ALA A 21 8.84 -1.94 0.84
N GLN A 22 8.36 -1.80 2.07
CA GLN A 22 6.96 -1.94 2.43
C GLN A 22 6.14 -0.76 1.87
N PHE A 23 4.83 -0.94 1.71
CA PHE A 23 4.01 -0.13 0.81
C PHE A 23 4.55 -0.20 -0.63
N PRO A 24 4.73 -1.42 -1.19
CA PRO A 24 5.47 -1.62 -2.42
C PRO A 24 4.78 -1.00 -3.62
N HIS A 25 5.58 -0.32 -4.44
CA HIS A 25 5.20 0.11 -5.79
C HIS A 25 6.26 -0.33 -6.78
N ILE A 26 5.85 -0.58 -8.02
CA ILE A 26 6.77 -0.81 -9.13
C ILE A 26 6.57 0.28 -10.18
N LEU A 27 7.69 0.84 -10.65
CA LEU A 27 7.75 1.71 -11.82
C LEU A 27 8.54 1.01 -12.94
N TYR A 28 8.14 1.26 -14.19
CA TYR A 28 8.95 0.91 -15.35
C TYR A 28 9.53 2.20 -15.93
N HIS A 29 10.85 2.26 -15.97
CA HIS A 29 11.57 3.44 -16.44
C HIS A 29 12.84 3.01 -17.18
N GLU A 30 13.08 3.59 -18.37
CA GLU A 30 14.29 3.33 -19.19
C GLU A 30 14.62 1.83 -19.39
N GLY A 31 13.58 1.02 -19.62
CA GLY A 31 13.77 -0.41 -19.92
C GLY A 31 13.96 -1.30 -18.70
N LYS A 32 13.78 -0.79 -17.49
CA LYS A 32 13.91 -1.53 -16.23
C LYS A 32 12.75 -1.33 -15.29
N TYR A 33 12.60 -2.26 -14.37
CA TYR A 33 11.60 -2.23 -13.29
C TYR A 33 12.27 -1.75 -12.00
N TYR A 34 11.59 -0.87 -11.27
CA TYR A 34 12.06 -0.33 -10.00
C TYR A 34 10.98 -0.57 -8.94
N LEU A 35 11.28 -1.47 -7.99
CA LEU A 35 10.49 -1.68 -6.78
C LEU A 35 10.98 -0.71 -5.71
N TYR A 36 10.08 0.07 -5.13
CA TYR A 36 10.42 0.97 -4.03
C TYR A 36 9.34 0.94 -2.94
N GLY A 37 9.71 1.39 -1.75
CA GLY A 37 8.81 1.49 -0.60
C GLY A 37 9.53 1.96 0.66
N SER A 38 8.78 2.04 1.75
CA SER A 38 9.32 2.37 3.08
C SER A 38 10.30 1.29 3.56
N ASN A 39 11.52 1.69 3.90
CA ASN A 39 12.45 0.78 4.54
C ASN A 39 12.06 0.57 6.01
N LYS A 40 11.63 -0.64 6.33
CA LYS A 40 11.20 -1.07 7.68
C LYS A 40 12.25 -1.96 8.39
N GLU A 41 13.48 -2.02 7.90
CA GLU A 41 14.55 -2.88 8.42
C GLU A 41 14.74 -2.77 9.95
N PHE A 42 14.54 -1.58 10.51
CA PHE A 42 14.72 -1.32 11.94
C PHE A 42 13.41 -1.13 12.71
N SER A 43 12.26 -1.32 12.05
CA SER A 43 10.92 -1.07 12.62
C SER A 43 10.40 -2.32 13.34
N ASN A 44 11.10 -2.73 14.41
CA ASN A 44 10.80 -3.95 15.16
C ASN A 44 9.92 -3.71 16.41
N GLY A 45 9.34 -2.49 16.54
CA GLY A 45 8.50 -2.12 17.67
C GLY A 45 9.24 -1.74 18.96
N THR A 46 10.55 -1.96 19.04
CA THR A 46 11.32 -1.69 20.28
C THR A 46 12.39 -0.63 20.14
N THR A 47 12.81 -0.31 18.93
CA THR A 47 13.88 0.66 18.63
C THR A 47 13.43 2.12 18.67
N GLY A 48 12.13 2.39 18.65
CA GLY A 48 11.58 3.74 18.42
C GLY A 48 11.77 4.23 17.00
N ILE A 49 12.21 3.37 16.08
CA ILE A 49 12.35 3.66 14.65
C ILE A 49 11.11 3.16 13.93
N TRP A 50 10.39 4.08 13.28
CA TRP A 50 9.22 3.76 12.51
C TRP A 50 9.55 3.47 11.03
N HIS A 51 10.45 4.22 10.44
CA HIS A 51 10.96 4.04 9.08
C HIS A 51 12.44 4.38 8.99
N TRP A 52 13.10 3.86 7.94
CA TRP A 52 14.50 4.19 7.65
C TRP A 52 14.65 4.75 6.23
N GLY A 53 13.77 5.70 5.87
CA GLY A 53 13.74 6.29 4.54
C GLY A 53 13.03 5.40 3.51
N ILE A 54 13.23 5.72 2.24
CA ILE A 54 12.65 4.99 1.09
C ILE A 54 13.74 4.28 0.33
N ARG A 55 13.61 2.95 0.21
CA ARG A 55 14.56 2.09 -0.48
C ARG A 55 14.06 1.70 -1.85
N MET A 56 14.98 1.53 -2.80
CA MET A 56 14.66 1.13 -4.15
C MET A 56 15.52 -0.05 -4.60
N TYR A 57 14.90 -0.91 -5.41
CA TYR A 57 15.53 -2.07 -6.04
C TYR A 57 15.29 -2.04 -7.54
N GLU A 58 16.28 -2.46 -8.34
CA GLU A 58 16.23 -2.55 -9.80
C GLU A 58 16.10 -4.00 -10.25
N SER A 59 15.28 -4.24 -11.28
CA SER A 59 15.16 -5.55 -11.95
C SER A 59 14.98 -5.39 -13.45
N SER A 60 15.42 -6.39 -14.20
CA SER A 60 15.14 -6.52 -15.64
C SER A 60 14.05 -7.57 -15.94
N ASP A 61 13.62 -8.35 -14.93
CA ASP A 61 12.76 -9.53 -15.09
C ASP A 61 11.63 -9.65 -14.06
N LEU A 62 11.50 -8.68 -13.14
CA LEU A 62 10.58 -8.69 -11.98
C LEU A 62 10.83 -9.82 -10.95
N CYS A 63 11.90 -10.59 -11.13
CA CYS A 63 12.17 -11.76 -10.30
C CYS A 63 13.48 -11.62 -9.51
N SER A 64 14.46 -10.94 -10.08
CA SER A 64 15.79 -10.73 -9.50
C SER A 64 15.98 -9.25 -9.25
N TRP A 65 16.17 -8.86 -7.99
CA TRP A 65 16.19 -7.48 -7.56
C TRP A 65 17.56 -7.06 -7.02
N LYS A 66 18.16 -6.06 -7.63
CA LYS A 66 19.41 -5.45 -7.18
C LYS A 66 19.08 -4.25 -6.27
N ASP A 67 19.66 -4.23 -5.08
CA ASP A 67 19.53 -3.10 -4.17
C ASP A 67 20.26 -1.85 -4.72
N LEU A 68 19.55 -0.74 -4.80
CA LEU A 68 20.08 0.58 -5.16
C LEU A 68 20.27 1.49 -3.92
N GLY A 69 19.91 1.01 -2.73
CA GLY A 69 19.98 1.78 -1.50
C GLY A 69 18.79 2.73 -1.30
N LEU A 70 18.99 3.75 -0.48
CA LEU A 70 17.96 4.73 -0.14
C LEU A 70 17.92 5.85 -1.18
N ILE A 71 16.76 6.05 -1.81
CA ILE A 71 16.49 7.20 -2.70
C ILE A 71 16.01 8.42 -1.91
N ILE A 72 15.44 8.20 -0.71
CA ILE A 72 15.12 9.23 0.28
C ILE A 72 15.70 8.74 1.60
N ALA A 73 16.75 9.42 2.09
CA ALA A 73 17.39 9.08 3.34
C ALA A 73 16.62 9.64 4.55
N PRO A 74 16.66 8.98 5.71
CA PRO A 74 16.13 9.55 6.94
C PRO A 74 17.00 10.73 7.41
N ASP A 75 16.39 11.66 8.12
CA ASP A 75 17.10 12.73 8.82
C ASP A 75 17.20 12.38 10.32
N GLU A 76 18.28 11.71 10.69
CA GLU A 76 18.53 11.28 12.07
C GLU A 76 18.88 12.42 13.02
N LYS A 77 19.30 13.56 12.49
CA LYS A 77 19.87 14.66 13.27
C LYS A 77 18.84 15.67 13.72
N ASP A 78 17.78 15.84 12.94
CA ASP A 78 16.72 16.80 13.22
C ASP A 78 15.42 16.08 13.58
N LYS A 79 15.03 16.13 14.86
CA LYS A 79 13.79 15.51 15.36
C LYS A 79 12.52 16.21 14.85
N ASP A 80 12.63 17.44 14.39
CA ASP A 80 11.53 18.20 13.83
C ASP A 80 11.36 17.96 12.33
N SER A 81 12.36 17.34 11.68
CA SER A 81 12.31 16.96 10.27
C SER A 81 11.14 16.01 9.99
N LEU A 82 10.49 16.20 8.86
CA LEU A 82 9.45 15.27 8.35
C LEU A 82 10.02 13.86 8.04
N LEU A 83 11.32 13.75 7.86
CA LEU A 83 12.02 12.49 7.58
C LEU A 83 12.73 11.90 8.82
N TYR A 84 12.43 12.42 10.03
CA TYR A 84 12.99 11.84 11.25
C TYR A 84 12.53 10.39 11.44
N PRO A 85 13.45 9.42 11.70
CA PRO A 85 13.11 7.99 11.75
C PRO A 85 12.02 7.58 12.75
N GLY A 86 11.87 8.34 13.84
CA GLY A 86 10.85 8.08 14.87
C GLY A 86 9.47 8.64 14.54
N ARG A 87 9.31 9.39 13.44
CA ARG A 87 7.97 9.84 12.99
C ARG A 87 7.24 8.71 12.29
N THR A 88 5.93 8.69 12.44
CA THR A 88 5.06 7.69 11.79
C THR A 88 4.81 8.01 10.31
N VAL A 89 5.89 8.18 9.56
CA VAL A 89 5.83 8.52 8.13
C VAL A 89 5.84 7.24 7.29
N ASP A 90 4.86 7.12 6.38
CA ASP A 90 4.63 5.94 5.58
C ASP A 90 4.05 6.24 4.18
N ALA A 91 3.75 5.15 3.47
CA ALA A 91 3.04 5.10 2.19
C ALA A 91 3.68 5.99 1.10
N PRO A 92 4.98 5.83 0.79
CA PRO A 92 5.58 6.57 -0.30
C PRO A 92 4.91 6.19 -1.64
N CYS A 93 4.43 7.18 -2.37
CA CYS A 93 3.97 6.98 -3.74
C CYS A 93 4.60 8.01 -4.65
N ILE A 94 5.31 7.54 -5.70
CA ILE A 94 6.08 8.38 -6.63
C ILE A 94 5.35 8.43 -7.97
N ILE A 95 5.16 9.65 -8.47
CA ILE A 95 4.55 9.93 -9.76
C ILE A 95 5.44 10.89 -10.56
N TYR A 96 5.55 10.65 -11.89
CA TYR A 96 6.27 11.55 -12.77
C TYR A 96 5.33 12.59 -13.38
N ASN A 97 5.66 13.86 -13.21
CA ASN A 97 4.92 14.94 -13.83
C ASN A 97 5.57 15.34 -15.15
N VAL A 98 4.92 15.00 -16.26
CA VAL A 98 5.43 15.28 -17.60
C VAL A 98 5.55 16.78 -17.91
N LYS A 99 4.67 17.60 -17.33
CA LYS A 99 4.66 19.07 -17.57
C LYS A 99 5.83 19.76 -16.90
N THR A 100 6.09 19.43 -15.65
CA THR A 100 7.18 20.03 -14.86
C THR A 100 8.50 19.29 -15.00
N GLN A 101 8.47 18.09 -15.59
CA GLN A 101 9.60 17.15 -15.70
C GLN A 101 10.21 16.80 -14.32
N LYS A 102 9.34 16.68 -13.29
CA LYS A 102 9.72 16.35 -11.93
C LYS A 102 9.13 15.01 -11.52
N TRP A 103 9.85 14.30 -10.70
CA TRP A 103 9.36 13.19 -9.89
C TRP A 103 8.80 13.77 -8.59
N VAL A 104 7.57 13.44 -8.26
CA VAL A 104 6.89 13.89 -7.05
C VAL A 104 6.61 12.66 -6.19
N CYS A 105 7.09 12.68 -4.96
CA CYS A 105 6.80 11.66 -3.97
C CYS A 105 5.84 12.22 -2.93
N TRP A 106 4.69 11.59 -2.77
CA TRP A 106 3.77 11.83 -1.67
C TRP A 106 4.08 10.87 -0.54
N MET A 107 3.94 11.36 0.70
CA MET A 107 4.04 10.58 1.92
C MET A 107 3.02 11.07 2.93
N ILE A 108 2.72 10.27 3.95
CA ILE A 108 1.80 10.63 5.03
C ILE A 108 2.50 10.54 6.39
N ASP A 109 2.16 11.45 7.30
CA ASP A 109 2.40 11.30 8.73
C ASP A 109 1.13 10.74 9.38
N MET A 110 1.16 9.44 9.70
CA MET A 110 0.01 8.70 10.23
C MET A 110 -0.48 9.24 11.57
N SER A 111 0.42 9.77 12.41
CA SER A 111 0.04 10.34 13.71
C SER A 111 -0.77 11.62 13.60
N GLN A 112 -0.56 12.38 12.52
CA GLN A 112 -1.25 13.63 12.25
C GLN A 112 -2.34 13.47 11.17
N MET A 113 -2.37 12.33 10.47
CA MET A 113 -3.26 12.07 9.33
C MET A 113 -3.16 13.16 8.26
N LYS A 114 -1.94 13.58 7.96
CA LYS A 114 -1.62 14.63 6.99
C LYS A 114 -0.64 14.12 5.95
N ALA A 115 -0.76 14.65 4.73
CA ALA A 115 0.19 14.41 3.65
C ALA A 115 1.30 15.48 3.64
N PHE A 116 2.39 15.14 2.98
CA PHE A 116 3.42 16.06 2.51
C PHE A 116 4.05 15.54 1.24
N THR A 117 4.76 16.39 0.52
CA THR A 117 5.37 16.04 -0.76
C THR A 117 6.84 16.36 -0.81
N LEU A 118 7.55 15.56 -1.62
CA LEU A 118 8.94 15.79 -1.98
C LEU A 118 9.05 15.81 -3.51
N VAL A 119 10.02 16.56 -4.03
CA VAL A 119 10.28 16.62 -5.48
C VAL A 119 11.73 16.32 -5.80
N SER A 120 11.96 15.78 -7.00
CA SER A 120 13.29 15.51 -7.53
C SER A 120 13.32 15.68 -9.05
N ASP A 121 14.50 15.98 -9.59
CA ASP A 121 14.78 15.95 -11.04
C ASP A 121 15.02 14.54 -11.55
N SER A 122 15.29 13.58 -10.67
CA SER A 122 15.59 12.19 -11.00
C SER A 122 14.74 11.23 -10.19
N LEU A 123 14.35 10.09 -10.79
CA LEU A 123 13.70 8.98 -10.07
C LEU A 123 14.52 8.52 -8.85
N PHE A 124 15.83 8.61 -8.95
CA PHE A 124 16.78 8.14 -7.93
C PHE A 124 17.13 9.19 -6.89
N GLY A 125 16.49 10.36 -6.94
CA GLY A 125 16.78 11.47 -6.05
C GLY A 125 17.97 12.35 -6.51
N PRO A 126 18.43 13.29 -5.67
CA PRO A 126 17.90 13.55 -4.32
C PRO A 126 16.48 14.15 -4.34
N TYR A 127 15.65 13.70 -3.42
CA TYR A 127 14.34 14.28 -3.19
C TYR A 127 14.40 15.36 -2.11
N VAL A 128 13.72 16.46 -2.35
CA VAL A 128 13.65 17.61 -1.43
C VAL A 128 12.21 17.81 -1.00
N VAL A 129 11.96 17.97 0.30
CA VAL A 129 10.64 18.30 0.84
C VAL A 129 10.13 19.59 0.19
N SER A 130 8.95 19.53 -0.41
CA SER A 130 8.35 20.61 -1.19
C SER A 130 7.09 21.22 -0.57
N SER A 131 6.55 20.60 0.49
CA SER A 131 5.40 21.12 1.22
C SER A 131 5.53 20.88 2.73
N ASP A 132 4.85 21.68 3.53
CA ASP A 132 4.54 21.35 4.91
C ASP A 132 3.48 20.23 4.97
N LEU A 133 3.19 19.76 6.19
CA LEU A 133 2.08 18.82 6.44
C LEU A 133 0.73 19.51 6.17
N PHE A 134 -0.10 18.89 5.34
CA PHE A 134 -1.42 19.42 4.98
C PHE A 134 -2.51 18.34 4.95
N PHE A 135 -3.75 18.78 5.06
CA PHE A 135 -4.94 17.95 4.85
C PHE A 135 -5.40 18.08 3.39
N PRO A 136 -5.30 17.06 2.54
CA PRO A 136 -5.87 17.11 1.19
C PRO A 136 -7.37 17.38 1.25
N CYS A 137 -7.86 18.41 0.54
CA CYS A 137 -9.28 18.82 0.57
C CYS A 137 -9.82 19.12 1.98
N ASP A 138 -8.99 19.56 2.91
CA ASP A 138 -9.31 19.79 4.33
C ASP A 138 -9.80 18.50 5.05
N LEU A 139 -9.41 17.33 4.56
CA LEU A 139 -9.80 16.03 5.11
C LEU A 139 -8.57 15.28 5.65
N PRO A 140 -8.71 14.53 6.76
CA PRO A 140 -7.66 13.63 7.22
C PRO A 140 -7.41 12.55 6.18
N ILE A 141 -6.14 12.19 6.00
CA ILE A 141 -5.69 11.18 5.06
C ILE A 141 -5.05 10.01 5.79
N GLY A 142 -5.45 8.79 5.41
CA GLY A 142 -4.72 7.55 5.68
C GLY A 142 -3.98 7.08 4.43
N ASP A 143 -4.03 5.76 4.18
CA ASP A 143 -3.43 5.17 2.97
C ASP A 143 -3.96 5.80 1.70
N PHE A 144 -3.11 5.84 0.68
CA PHE A 144 -3.47 6.42 -0.62
C PHE A 144 -2.72 5.77 -1.78
N ASP A 145 -3.18 6.07 -2.98
CA ASP A 145 -2.52 5.78 -4.24
C ASP A 145 -2.66 6.97 -5.20
N LEU A 146 -1.74 7.10 -6.13
CA LEU A 146 -1.69 8.16 -7.13
C LEU A 146 -1.88 7.59 -8.54
N MET A 147 -2.57 8.34 -9.39
CA MET A 147 -2.65 8.01 -10.79
C MET A 147 -2.54 9.24 -11.68
N GLN A 148 -2.10 9.03 -12.90
CA GLN A 148 -2.11 10.03 -13.96
C GLN A 148 -2.87 9.50 -15.17
N THR A 149 -3.74 10.33 -15.72
CA THR A 149 -4.43 10.04 -16.99
C THR A 149 -3.53 10.35 -18.18
N GLU A 150 -3.89 9.83 -19.35
CA GLU A 150 -3.16 10.08 -20.60
C GLU A 150 -3.14 11.57 -21.00
N ASP A 151 -4.14 12.34 -20.59
CA ASP A 151 -4.19 13.80 -20.79
C ASP A 151 -3.34 14.58 -19.79
N GLY A 152 -2.62 13.88 -18.90
CA GLY A 152 -1.66 14.43 -17.96
C GLY A 152 -2.25 14.99 -16.68
N LYS A 153 -3.54 14.75 -16.39
CA LYS A 153 -4.13 15.09 -15.08
C LYS A 153 -3.75 14.06 -14.03
N GLY A 154 -3.45 14.53 -12.83
CA GLY A 154 -3.18 13.68 -11.68
C GLY A 154 -4.38 13.55 -10.74
N TYR A 155 -4.49 12.40 -10.11
CA TYR A 155 -5.50 12.12 -9.09
C TYR A 155 -4.87 11.36 -7.92
N ILE A 156 -5.43 11.59 -6.73
CA ILE A 156 -5.13 10.84 -5.52
C ILE A 156 -6.39 10.15 -5.02
N TYR A 157 -6.27 8.86 -4.72
CA TYR A 157 -7.28 8.09 -4.00
C TYR A 157 -6.78 7.85 -2.59
N PHE A 158 -7.54 8.27 -1.58
CA PHE A 158 -7.13 8.07 -0.19
C PHE A 158 -8.30 7.69 0.71
N ASN A 159 -8.03 6.92 1.75
CA ASN A 159 -9.04 6.73 2.76
C ASN A 159 -9.08 7.94 3.69
N CYS A 160 -10.27 8.52 3.84
CA CYS A 160 -10.59 9.38 4.97
C CYS A 160 -10.87 8.42 6.14
N PRO A 161 -9.99 8.33 7.16
CA PRO A 161 -9.94 7.21 8.08
C PRO A 161 -11.28 6.82 8.67
N HIS A 162 -11.57 5.51 8.63
CA HIS A 162 -12.75 4.86 9.17
C HIS A 162 -14.10 5.28 8.56
N THR A 163 -14.09 5.96 7.40
CA THR A 163 -15.35 6.50 6.83
C THR A 163 -15.57 6.20 5.36
N LYS A 164 -14.64 6.54 4.48
CA LYS A 164 -14.84 6.54 3.02
C LYS A 164 -13.53 6.61 2.26
N ILE A 165 -13.58 6.31 0.97
CA ILE A 165 -12.51 6.65 0.02
C ILE A 165 -12.82 7.99 -0.64
N VAL A 166 -11.81 8.84 -0.75
CA VAL A 166 -11.84 10.13 -1.43
C VAL A 166 -11.03 10.02 -2.71
N CYS A 167 -11.53 10.52 -3.81
CA CYS A 167 -10.76 10.77 -5.02
C CYS A 167 -10.67 12.27 -5.25
N ALA A 168 -9.46 12.83 -5.30
CA ALA A 168 -9.21 14.24 -5.50
C ALA A 168 -8.31 14.50 -6.70
N GLU A 169 -8.56 15.61 -7.41
CA GLU A 169 -7.72 16.07 -8.51
C GLU A 169 -6.48 16.77 -7.95
N LEU A 170 -5.28 16.37 -8.42
CA LEU A 170 -4.02 17.00 -8.05
C LEU A 170 -3.86 18.38 -8.72
N THR A 171 -3.06 19.24 -8.11
CA THR A 171 -2.56 20.48 -8.74
C THR A 171 -1.74 20.17 -9.99
N GLU A 172 -1.50 21.17 -10.84
CA GLU A 172 -0.79 20.99 -12.09
C GLU A 172 0.65 20.46 -11.91
N ASP A 173 1.28 20.77 -10.80
CA ASP A 173 2.63 20.32 -10.41
C ASP A 173 2.65 19.03 -9.59
N PHE A 174 1.47 18.48 -9.26
CA PHE A 174 1.26 17.29 -8.45
C PHE A 174 1.72 17.38 -6.98
N THR A 175 2.00 18.58 -6.49
CA THR A 175 2.46 18.75 -5.09
C THR A 175 1.32 19.06 -4.11
N GLY A 176 0.07 19.13 -4.59
CA GLY A 176 -1.12 19.39 -3.80
C GLY A 176 -2.39 18.93 -4.51
N VAL A 177 -3.55 19.35 -4.00
CA VAL A 177 -4.86 19.09 -4.57
C VAL A 177 -5.57 20.38 -4.98
N THR A 178 -6.40 20.31 -6.03
CA THR A 178 -7.15 21.48 -6.53
C THR A 178 -8.34 21.87 -5.64
N GLY A 179 -8.72 21.02 -4.70
CA GLY A 179 -9.95 21.12 -3.91
C GLY A 179 -11.18 20.47 -4.59
N ARG A 180 -11.05 20.01 -5.84
CA ARG A 180 -12.09 19.20 -6.51
C ARG A 180 -11.95 17.75 -6.08
N TYR A 181 -12.98 17.17 -5.48
CA TYR A 181 -12.98 15.78 -5.06
C TYR A 181 -14.38 15.17 -5.08
N THR A 182 -14.41 13.84 -5.09
CA THR A 182 -15.60 13.02 -4.88
C THR A 182 -15.33 11.99 -3.78
N THR A 183 -16.39 11.38 -3.28
CA THR A 183 -16.28 10.35 -2.25
C THR A 183 -17.03 9.09 -2.67
N THR A 184 -16.48 7.94 -2.31
CA THR A 184 -17.06 6.63 -2.66
C THR A 184 -16.77 5.61 -1.55
N LEU A 185 -17.27 4.39 -1.71
CA LEU A 185 -17.05 3.26 -0.79
C LEU A 185 -17.30 3.63 0.68
N HIS A 186 -18.42 4.31 0.90
CA HIS A 186 -18.93 4.57 2.25
C HIS A 186 -19.40 3.26 2.88
N HIS A 187 -18.88 2.93 4.05
CA HIS A 187 -19.36 1.78 4.78
C HIS A 187 -20.23 2.21 5.97
N PRO A 188 -21.47 1.69 6.10
CA PRO A 188 -22.38 2.06 7.18
C PRO A 188 -21.87 1.62 8.56
N GLU A 189 -21.15 0.51 8.60
CA GLU A 189 -20.44 0.02 9.78
C GLU A 189 -18.99 0.46 9.70
N SER A 190 -18.51 1.26 10.60
CA SER A 190 -17.14 1.73 10.67
C SER A 190 -16.10 0.56 10.70
N VAL A 191 -15.04 0.67 11.49
CA VAL A 191 -14.05 -0.39 11.70
C VAL A 191 -14.72 -1.69 12.22
N PRO A 192 -14.35 -2.87 11.72
CA PRO A 192 -13.27 -3.17 10.75
C PRO A 192 -13.71 -3.15 9.28
N PHE A 193 -14.91 -2.76 8.97
CA PHE A 193 -15.50 -2.89 7.64
C PHE A 193 -15.24 -1.68 6.73
N SER A 194 -14.94 -0.50 7.29
CA SER A 194 -14.49 0.66 6.51
C SER A 194 -13.29 0.32 5.65
N ARG A 195 -13.14 1.01 4.51
CA ARG A 195 -12.13 0.68 3.51
C ARG A 195 -10.90 1.56 3.65
N GLU A 196 -9.71 0.94 3.48
CA GLU A 196 -8.41 1.59 3.45
C GLU A 196 -7.52 0.98 2.36
N ALA A 197 -6.27 1.43 2.24
CA ALA A 197 -5.28 0.96 1.27
C ALA A 197 -5.84 0.92 -0.17
N PRO A 198 -6.39 2.02 -0.71
CA PRO A 198 -6.85 2.03 -2.09
C PRO A 198 -5.68 1.80 -3.04
N ALA A 199 -5.73 0.73 -3.83
CA ALA A 199 -4.81 0.44 -4.92
C ALA A 199 -5.55 0.64 -6.25
N HIS A 200 -5.18 1.67 -6.99
CA HIS A 200 -5.84 2.05 -8.23
C HIS A 200 -5.18 1.41 -9.46
N PHE A 201 -5.98 1.02 -10.42
CA PHE A 201 -5.52 0.73 -11.78
C PHE A 201 -6.60 1.04 -12.83
N CYS A 202 -6.14 1.22 -14.08
CA CYS A 202 -7.04 1.45 -15.20
C CYS A 202 -6.94 0.28 -16.20
N ARG A 203 -8.09 -0.25 -16.64
CA ARG A 203 -8.18 -1.27 -17.67
C ARG A 203 -9.34 -0.97 -18.61
N GLU A 204 -9.07 -0.96 -19.93
CA GLU A 204 -10.09 -0.71 -20.96
C GLU A 204 -10.92 0.56 -20.70
N GLY A 205 -10.25 1.63 -20.23
CA GLY A 205 -10.88 2.92 -19.93
C GLY A 205 -11.71 2.95 -18.65
N LYS A 206 -11.79 1.85 -17.90
CA LYS A 206 -12.44 1.77 -16.59
C LYS A 206 -11.42 1.89 -15.46
N HIS A 207 -11.83 2.50 -14.37
CA HIS A 207 -11.02 2.69 -13.17
C HIS A 207 -11.42 1.67 -12.11
N TYR A 208 -10.45 0.99 -11.54
CA TYR A 208 -10.64 0.00 -10.50
C TYR A 208 -9.94 0.43 -9.22
N LEU A 209 -10.52 0.09 -8.08
CA LEU A 209 -9.91 0.22 -6.77
C LEU A 209 -9.96 -1.14 -6.07
N ILE A 210 -8.82 -1.64 -5.62
CA ILE A 210 -8.75 -2.72 -4.64
C ILE A 210 -8.51 -2.07 -3.29
N THR A 211 -9.27 -2.45 -2.27
CA THR A 211 -9.18 -1.88 -0.92
C THR A 211 -9.16 -3.00 0.10
N SER A 212 -8.64 -2.76 1.29
CA SER A 212 -8.74 -3.63 2.45
C SER A 212 -9.76 -3.12 3.46
N GLY A 213 -10.20 -3.97 4.39
CA GLY A 213 -10.86 -3.52 5.61
C GLY A 213 -9.88 -2.86 6.56
N THR A 214 -10.38 -2.29 7.65
CA THR A 214 -9.56 -1.55 8.62
C THR A 214 -9.25 -2.45 9.83
N THR A 215 -8.11 -3.10 9.79
CA THR A 215 -7.60 -3.98 10.86
C THR A 215 -6.10 -3.76 11.13
N ALA A 216 -5.61 -2.53 10.95
CA ALA A 216 -4.20 -2.18 11.04
C ALA A 216 -3.33 -3.15 10.21
N TYR A 217 -2.26 -3.69 10.79
CA TYR A 217 -1.39 -4.65 10.08
C TYR A 217 -1.93 -6.08 9.98
N PHE A 218 -3.10 -6.37 10.58
CA PHE A 218 -3.70 -7.71 10.49
C PHE A 218 -4.46 -7.86 9.16
N PRO A 219 -4.34 -9.02 8.50
CA PRO A 219 -4.95 -9.23 7.20
C PRO A 219 -6.47 -9.40 7.29
N ASN A 220 -7.17 -8.98 6.24
CA ASN A 220 -8.62 -8.99 6.15
C ASN A 220 -9.07 -9.19 4.70
N PRO A 221 -10.38 -9.37 4.44
CA PRO A 221 -10.90 -9.48 3.07
C PRO A 221 -10.70 -8.19 2.28
N SER A 222 -10.18 -8.29 1.07
CA SER A 222 -10.16 -7.20 0.11
C SER A 222 -11.54 -7.00 -0.51
N GLU A 223 -11.72 -5.83 -1.12
CA GLU A 223 -12.89 -5.50 -1.94
C GLU A 223 -12.40 -4.80 -3.20
N VAL A 224 -12.93 -5.18 -4.36
CA VAL A 224 -12.70 -4.48 -5.61
C VAL A 224 -13.94 -3.74 -6.05
N ALA A 225 -13.73 -2.52 -6.56
CA ALA A 225 -14.79 -1.69 -7.10
C ALA A 225 -14.37 -1.08 -8.45
N VAL A 226 -15.35 -0.75 -9.31
CA VAL A 226 -15.13 -0.23 -10.66
C VAL A 226 -15.92 1.05 -10.91
N SER A 227 -15.34 1.98 -11.66
CA SER A 227 -15.99 3.21 -12.13
C SER A 227 -15.63 3.50 -13.59
N GLN A 228 -16.47 4.27 -14.27
CA GLN A 228 -16.26 4.72 -15.66
C GLN A 228 -15.35 5.96 -15.75
N SER A 229 -15.03 6.59 -14.63
CA SER A 229 -14.16 7.76 -14.59
C SER A 229 -13.38 7.85 -13.29
N PRO A 230 -12.23 8.57 -13.25
CA PRO A 230 -11.39 8.66 -12.06
C PRO A 230 -12.14 9.16 -10.82
N MET A 231 -13.05 10.11 -11.01
CA MET A 231 -13.85 10.74 -9.94
C MET A 231 -15.32 10.29 -9.98
N GLY A 232 -15.60 9.13 -10.60
CA GLY A 232 -16.95 8.58 -10.68
C GLY A 232 -17.38 7.85 -9.40
N ASP A 233 -18.61 7.33 -9.44
CA ASP A 233 -19.11 6.45 -8.40
C ASP A 233 -18.59 5.03 -8.64
N PHE A 234 -17.87 4.49 -7.66
CA PHE A 234 -17.29 3.16 -7.72
C PHE A 234 -18.30 2.11 -7.24
N GLN A 235 -18.63 1.20 -8.14
CA GLN A 235 -19.55 0.08 -7.87
C GLN A 235 -18.76 -1.12 -7.37
N VAL A 236 -19.11 -1.65 -6.21
CA VAL A 236 -18.46 -2.81 -5.58
C VAL A 236 -18.76 -4.06 -6.39
N LEU A 237 -17.70 -4.81 -6.73
CA LEU A 237 -17.77 -6.09 -7.45
C LEU A 237 -17.58 -7.30 -6.50
N GLY A 238 -17.08 -7.08 -5.28
CA GLY A 238 -16.85 -8.10 -4.27
C GLY A 238 -15.37 -8.36 -3.97
N ASP A 239 -15.09 -9.47 -3.30
CA ASP A 239 -13.75 -9.87 -2.89
C ASP A 239 -13.01 -10.50 -4.08
N PRO A 240 -11.87 -9.91 -4.55
CA PRO A 240 -11.07 -10.51 -5.61
C PRO A 240 -10.34 -11.78 -5.17
N HIS A 241 -10.15 -12.00 -3.86
CA HIS A 241 -9.54 -13.18 -3.26
C HIS A 241 -10.59 -14.24 -2.85
N ALA A 242 -11.69 -14.36 -3.58
CA ALA A 242 -12.80 -15.25 -3.23
C ALA A 242 -12.41 -16.73 -3.07
N GLY A 243 -11.23 -17.14 -3.56
CA GLY A 243 -10.64 -18.46 -3.35
C GLY A 243 -9.84 -18.61 -2.04
N ASP A 244 -9.75 -17.58 -1.21
CA ASP A 244 -9.08 -17.63 0.10
C ASP A 244 -10.06 -18.00 1.21
N PRO A 245 -10.02 -19.24 1.74
CA PRO A 245 -10.93 -19.66 2.80
C PRO A 245 -10.66 -18.97 4.14
N SER A 246 -9.47 -18.39 4.32
CA SER A 246 -9.10 -17.67 5.55
C SER A 246 -9.70 -16.27 5.61
N LYS A 247 -10.21 -15.73 4.50
CA LYS A 247 -10.72 -14.35 4.37
C LYS A 247 -9.70 -13.29 4.79
N THR A 248 -8.45 -13.49 4.42
CA THR A 248 -7.33 -12.64 4.81
C THR A 248 -6.59 -12.08 3.59
N SER A 249 -7.16 -12.23 2.38
CA SER A 249 -6.48 -11.89 1.11
C SER A 249 -5.12 -12.59 1.00
N PHE A 250 -5.09 -13.90 1.33
CA PHE A 250 -3.88 -14.72 1.45
C PHE A 250 -2.87 -14.18 2.47
N HIS A 251 -3.36 -13.68 3.61
CA HIS A 251 -2.59 -13.03 4.69
C HIS A 251 -1.80 -11.83 4.19
N SER A 252 -2.44 -10.98 3.40
CA SER A 252 -1.78 -9.79 2.84
C SER A 252 -2.74 -8.62 2.62
N GLN A 253 -2.19 -7.43 2.40
CA GLN A 253 -2.91 -6.21 2.06
C GLN A 253 -2.37 -5.67 0.74
N VAL A 254 -3.20 -5.61 -0.30
CA VAL A 254 -2.82 -5.02 -1.60
C VAL A 254 -2.55 -3.52 -1.39
N ARG A 255 -1.41 -3.06 -1.88
CA ARG A 255 -0.95 -1.66 -1.75
C ARG A 255 -0.94 -0.92 -3.08
N SER A 256 -0.63 -1.61 -4.15
CA SER A 256 -0.60 -1.05 -5.50
C SER A 256 -0.86 -2.13 -6.55
N VAL A 257 -1.19 -1.69 -7.75
CA VAL A 257 -1.32 -2.56 -8.93
C VAL A 257 -0.40 -2.04 -10.03
N PHE A 258 0.49 -2.90 -10.50
CA PHE A 258 1.40 -2.60 -11.60
C PHE A 258 0.92 -3.24 -12.90
N LYS A 259 0.66 -2.44 -13.95
CA LYS A 259 0.44 -2.94 -15.30
C LYS A 259 1.78 -3.23 -15.97
N HIS A 260 1.99 -4.47 -16.40
CA HIS A 260 3.21 -4.85 -17.12
C HIS A 260 3.26 -4.18 -18.50
N PRO A 261 4.34 -3.45 -18.85
CA PRO A 261 4.38 -2.64 -20.07
C PRO A 261 4.46 -3.44 -21.38
N HIS A 262 4.83 -4.74 -21.33
CA HIS A 262 5.09 -5.58 -22.50
C HIS A 262 4.27 -6.88 -22.50
N LYS A 263 3.33 -7.03 -21.57
CA LYS A 263 2.47 -8.22 -21.50
C LYS A 263 1.02 -7.82 -21.67
N LYS A 264 0.35 -8.50 -22.58
CA LYS A 264 -1.07 -8.29 -22.81
C LYS A 264 -1.86 -8.58 -21.54
N ASP A 265 -2.56 -7.55 -21.07
CA ASP A 265 -3.51 -7.64 -19.96
C ASP A 265 -2.93 -8.21 -18.65
N LEU A 266 -1.60 -8.14 -18.45
CA LEU A 266 -0.96 -8.53 -17.19
C LEU A 266 -0.92 -7.34 -16.22
N TYR A 267 -1.77 -7.43 -15.21
CA TYR A 267 -1.78 -6.57 -14.04
C TYR A 267 -1.30 -7.36 -12.82
N ILE A 268 -0.46 -6.78 -12.01
CA ILE A 268 0.20 -7.44 -10.89
C ILE A 268 -0.19 -6.71 -9.60
N ALA A 269 -0.90 -7.39 -8.72
CA ALA A 269 -1.18 -6.90 -7.38
C ALA A 269 0.07 -7.06 -6.51
N LEU A 270 0.52 -5.96 -5.91
CA LEU A 270 1.63 -5.89 -4.97
C LEU A 270 1.05 -5.72 -3.57
N ALA A 271 1.34 -6.64 -2.68
CA ALA A 271 0.78 -6.65 -1.34
C ALA A 271 1.84 -6.85 -0.27
N ASP A 272 1.63 -6.21 0.88
CA ASP A 272 2.39 -6.46 2.10
C ASP A 272 1.75 -7.59 2.91
N ARG A 273 2.57 -8.53 3.37
CA ARG A 273 2.26 -9.44 4.47
C ARG A 273 2.96 -8.90 5.71
N TRP A 274 2.26 -8.04 6.43
CA TRP A 274 2.83 -7.26 7.51
C TRP A 274 3.36 -8.08 8.68
N LEU A 275 2.55 -9.07 9.11
CA LEU A 275 2.78 -9.83 10.34
C LEU A 275 2.78 -11.35 10.04
N PRO A 276 3.80 -11.88 9.34
CA PRO A 276 3.86 -13.30 8.99
C PRO A 276 3.85 -14.23 10.21
N GLN A 277 4.27 -13.74 11.38
CA GLN A 277 4.25 -14.48 12.64
C GLN A 277 2.84 -14.78 13.17
N TYR A 278 1.80 -14.07 12.67
CA TYR A 278 0.40 -14.23 13.10
C TYR A 278 -0.50 -14.91 12.05
N MET A 279 0.07 -15.53 11.02
CA MET A 279 -0.69 -16.21 9.97
C MET A 279 -1.60 -17.36 10.48
N HIS A 280 -1.34 -17.87 11.68
CA HIS A 280 -2.15 -18.92 12.30
C HIS A 280 -3.48 -18.42 12.87
N LEU A 281 -3.65 -17.10 13.05
CA LEU A 281 -4.88 -16.52 13.59
C LEU A 281 -5.91 -16.33 12.47
N PRO A 282 -7.18 -16.76 12.67
CA PRO A 282 -8.24 -16.56 11.68
C PRO A 282 -8.76 -15.11 11.69
N TYR A 283 -9.26 -14.67 10.53
CA TYR A 283 -9.83 -13.31 10.38
C TYR A 283 -10.91 -12.98 11.42
N GLU A 284 -11.75 -13.94 11.79
CA GLU A 284 -12.84 -13.72 12.75
C GLU A 284 -12.33 -13.21 14.12
N VAL A 285 -11.11 -13.58 14.50
CA VAL A 285 -10.44 -13.08 15.71
C VAL A 285 -10.12 -11.59 15.58
N TYR A 286 -9.46 -11.19 14.50
CA TYR A 286 -9.11 -9.77 14.27
C TYR A 286 -10.36 -8.91 14.13
N LYS A 287 -11.33 -9.38 13.36
CA LYS A 287 -12.60 -8.71 13.14
C LYS A 287 -13.29 -8.37 14.45
N GLU A 288 -13.40 -9.36 15.34
CA GLU A 288 -14.05 -9.15 16.63
C GLU A 288 -13.24 -8.19 17.53
N TRP A 289 -11.92 -8.30 17.55
CA TRP A 289 -11.07 -7.38 18.31
C TRP A 289 -11.24 -5.93 17.89
N PHE A 290 -11.13 -5.65 16.59
CA PHE A 290 -11.28 -4.30 16.08
C PHE A 290 -12.68 -3.76 16.29
N ARG A 291 -13.71 -4.60 16.13
CA ARG A 291 -15.09 -4.24 16.41
C ARG A 291 -15.27 -3.82 17.88
N ILE A 292 -14.81 -4.60 18.84
CA ILE A 292 -14.90 -4.30 20.26
C ILE A 292 -14.11 -3.03 20.60
N TRP A 293 -12.88 -2.92 20.09
CA TRP A 293 -12.00 -1.80 20.38
C TRP A 293 -12.57 -0.44 19.94
N PHE A 294 -13.13 -0.38 18.73
CA PHE A 294 -13.63 0.87 18.15
C PHE A 294 -15.05 1.23 18.56
N HIS A 295 -15.80 0.29 19.16
CA HIS A 295 -17.16 0.52 19.62
C HIS A 295 -17.26 0.64 21.16
N ASP A 296 -16.27 1.27 21.81
CA ASP A 296 -16.23 1.57 23.25
C ASP A 296 -16.31 0.33 24.18
N ARG A 297 -15.94 -0.86 23.69
CA ARG A 297 -15.93 -2.11 24.47
C ARG A 297 -14.51 -2.57 24.82
N LYS A 298 -13.58 -1.63 24.95
CA LYS A 298 -12.19 -1.92 25.24
C LYS A 298 -11.97 -2.75 26.50
N GLU A 299 -12.75 -2.50 27.55
CA GLU A 299 -12.65 -3.24 28.82
C GLU A 299 -13.07 -4.70 28.63
N GLU A 300 -14.13 -4.97 27.84
CA GLU A 300 -14.56 -6.33 27.50
C GLU A 300 -13.45 -7.09 26.74
N LEU A 301 -12.77 -6.43 25.81
CA LEU A 301 -11.63 -7.00 25.10
C LEU A 301 -10.48 -7.33 26.08
N LEU A 302 -10.14 -6.41 26.97
CA LEU A 302 -9.09 -6.62 27.97
C LEU A 302 -9.41 -7.79 28.91
N ASP A 303 -10.67 -7.94 29.33
CA ASP A 303 -11.11 -9.06 30.18
C ASP A 303 -11.10 -10.38 29.40
N ARG A 304 -11.41 -10.37 28.12
CA ARG A 304 -11.32 -11.54 27.24
C ARG A 304 -9.88 -11.98 27.06
N VAL A 305 -8.96 -11.04 26.80
CA VAL A 305 -7.52 -11.30 26.70
C VAL A 305 -6.97 -11.94 27.96
N LYS A 306 -7.35 -11.45 29.14
CA LYS A 306 -6.94 -12.04 30.41
C LYS A 306 -7.43 -13.47 30.61
N ARG A 307 -8.64 -13.80 30.07
CA ARG A 307 -9.23 -15.14 30.20
C ARG A 307 -8.69 -16.15 29.18
N GLU A 308 -8.42 -15.71 27.95
CA GLU A 308 -8.11 -16.58 26.81
C GLU A 308 -6.61 -16.71 26.54
N GLY A 309 -5.76 -15.92 27.23
CA GLY A 309 -4.31 -16.07 27.24
C GLY A 309 -3.55 -15.22 26.22
N GLU A 310 -2.26 -15.55 26.03
CA GLU A 310 -1.29 -14.68 25.36
C GLU A 310 -1.54 -14.48 23.86
N GLU A 311 -2.15 -15.41 23.17
CA GLU A 311 -2.45 -15.31 21.73
C GLU A 311 -3.36 -14.14 21.38
N TYR A 312 -4.08 -13.65 22.37
CA TYR A 312 -5.04 -12.56 22.24
C TYR A 312 -4.58 -11.27 22.94
N GLN A 313 -3.28 -11.11 23.20
CA GLN A 313 -2.79 -9.97 23.96
C GLN A 313 -2.96 -8.64 23.22
N VAL A 314 -3.43 -7.63 23.95
CA VAL A 314 -3.59 -6.24 23.51
C VAL A 314 -2.27 -5.62 23.00
N LYS A 315 -1.12 -6.14 23.42
CA LYS A 315 0.19 -5.79 22.85
C LYS A 315 0.26 -5.94 21.32
N GLN A 316 -0.55 -6.81 20.73
CA GLN A 316 -0.63 -7.00 19.28
C GLN A 316 -1.27 -5.80 18.57
N PHE A 317 -2.02 -4.97 19.29
CA PHE A 317 -2.61 -3.73 18.80
C PHE A 317 -1.81 -2.49 19.18
N SER A 318 -0.79 -2.64 20.03
CA SER A 318 0.04 -1.53 20.47
C SER A 318 1.18 -1.26 19.50
N GLU A 319 1.90 -0.20 19.75
CA GLU A 319 3.01 0.34 19.00
C GLU A 319 4.23 -0.59 18.83
N GLU A 320 4.19 -1.81 19.43
CA GLU A 320 5.31 -2.76 19.47
C GLU A 320 5.23 -3.87 18.40
N GLN A 321 4.53 -3.65 17.28
CA GLN A 321 4.47 -4.66 16.22
C GLN A 321 5.78 -4.68 15.42
N ASP A 322 6.38 -5.88 15.31
CA ASP A 322 7.57 -6.07 14.50
C ASP A 322 7.23 -6.21 13.03
N VAL A 323 7.21 -5.07 12.31
CA VAL A 323 6.99 -5.03 10.86
C VAL A 323 8.29 -5.15 10.05
N SER A 324 9.45 -5.28 10.72
CA SER A 324 10.70 -5.60 10.03
C SER A 324 10.69 -7.02 9.45
N LEU A 325 9.77 -7.86 9.92
CA LEU A 325 9.53 -9.21 9.41
C LEU A 325 8.55 -9.27 8.22
N ALA A 326 8.00 -8.13 7.80
CA ALA A 326 7.04 -8.09 6.69
C ALA A 326 7.59 -8.73 5.41
N GLU A 327 6.70 -9.39 4.66
CA GLU A 327 6.97 -10.08 3.41
C GLU A 327 6.12 -9.50 2.29
N TYR A 328 6.36 -9.97 1.05
CA TYR A 328 5.57 -9.57 -0.11
C TYR A 328 4.69 -10.72 -0.59
N VAL A 329 3.49 -10.37 -1.04
CA VAL A 329 2.63 -11.25 -1.82
C VAL A 329 2.36 -10.57 -3.16
N VAL A 330 2.85 -11.17 -4.24
CA VAL A 330 2.83 -10.60 -5.59
C VAL A 330 2.15 -11.56 -6.52
N LEU A 331 0.94 -11.20 -6.95
CA LEU A 331 0.05 -12.10 -7.68
C LEU A 331 -0.51 -11.44 -8.95
N PRO A 332 -0.65 -12.19 -10.05
CA PRO A 332 -1.31 -11.69 -11.24
C PRO A 332 -2.82 -11.54 -11.00
N ILE A 333 -3.38 -10.48 -11.55
CA ILE A 333 -4.83 -10.25 -11.61
C ILE A 333 -5.37 -10.91 -12.87
N VAL A 334 -6.47 -11.65 -12.74
CA VAL A 334 -7.18 -12.28 -13.84
C VAL A 334 -8.55 -11.62 -14.01
N PHE A 335 -8.92 -11.34 -15.25
CA PHE A 335 -10.19 -10.71 -15.60
C PHE A 335 -11.11 -11.66 -16.34
N ASP A 336 -12.40 -11.59 -16.02
CA ASP A 336 -13.50 -12.18 -16.79
C ASP A 336 -14.58 -11.10 -16.93
N GLY A 337 -14.54 -10.37 -18.05
CA GLY A 337 -15.24 -9.09 -18.18
C GLY A 337 -14.76 -8.09 -17.13
N ASP A 338 -15.68 -7.57 -16.31
CA ASP A 338 -15.34 -6.66 -15.20
C ASP A 338 -14.99 -7.41 -13.91
N ARG A 339 -15.20 -8.72 -13.86
CA ARG A 339 -14.84 -9.52 -12.68
C ARG A 339 -13.33 -9.60 -12.54
N VAL A 340 -12.86 -9.25 -11.34
CA VAL A 340 -11.45 -9.29 -10.95
C VAL A 340 -11.23 -10.49 -10.03
N THR A 341 -10.22 -11.29 -10.30
CA THR A 341 -9.85 -12.44 -9.48
C THR A 341 -8.34 -12.43 -9.25
N ILE A 342 -7.95 -12.63 -8.00
CA ILE A 342 -6.56 -12.84 -7.57
C ILE A 342 -6.52 -14.23 -6.93
N ALA A 343 -5.79 -15.16 -7.55
CA ALA A 343 -5.65 -16.52 -7.06
C ALA A 343 -4.24 -16.73 -6.50
N TRP A 344 -4.13 -17.52 -5.41
CA TRP A 344 -2.84 -17.87 -4.85
C TRP A 344 -1.97 -18.65 -5.83
N ARG A 345 -0.71 -18.27 -5.90
CA ARG A 345 0.36 -18.97 -6.61
C ARG A 345 1.63 -18.95 -5.77
N ASP A 346 2.16 -20.12 -5.45
CA ASP A 346 3.45 -20.23 -4.74
C ASP A 346 4.61 -19.64 -5.57
N ALA A 347 4.53 -19.84 -6.87
CA ALA A 347 5.46 -19.26 -7.84
C ALA A 347 4.80 -19.09 -9.20
N TRP A 348 5.19 -18.05 -9.92
CA TRP A 348 4.74 -17.78 -11.28
C TRP A 348 5.75 -16.91 -12.03
N SER A 349 5.61 -16.80 -13.35
CA SER A 349 6.47 -15.98 -14.18
C SER A 349 5.67 -15.05 -15.08
N PRO A 350 6.10 -13.80 -15.30
CA PRO A 350 5.52 -12.93 -16.33
C PRO A 350 5.55 -13.57 -17.73
N ASN A 351 6.47 -14.49 -17.98
CA ASN A 351 6.58 -15.22 -19.24
C ASN A 351 5.46 -16.26 -19.49
N GLU A 352 4.58 -16.49 -18.51
CA GLU A 352 3.36 -17.28 -18.69
C GLU A 352 2.25 -16.50 -19.41
N PHE A 353 2.43 -15.19 -19.59
CA PHE A 353 1.47 -14.28 -20.20
C PHE A 353 1.93 -13.87 -21.60
N ASP A 354 0.97 -13.70 -22.52
CA ASP A 354 1.22 -13.28 -23.89
C ASP A 354 1.87 -11.90 -23.97
N ASP A 355 2.72 -11.68 -24.96
CA ASP A 355 3.27 -10.37 -25.27
C ASP A 355 2.20 -9.46 -25.91
N GLU A 356 2.35 -8.12 -25.74
CA GLU A 356 1.50 -7.12 -26.40
C GLU A 356 1.72 -7.09 -27.89
#